data_6ffcfdb99e759cd47989f48e2685a09b
#
_entry.id   6ffcfdb99e759cd47989f48e2685a09b
#
_cell.length_a   1.000
_cell.length_b   1.000
_cell.length_c   1.000
_cell.angle_alpha   90.00
_cell.angle_beta   90.00
_cell.angle_gamma   90.00
#
_symmetry.space_group_name_H-M   'P 1'
#
loop_
_entity.id
_entity.type
_entity.pdbx_description
1 polymer ?
#
loop_
_entity_poly.entity_id
_entity_poly.type
_entity_poly.pdbx_seq_one_letter_code
_entity_poly.pdbx_strand_id
1 'polypeptide(L)'
;PVFKSNSCHKYDTIDYYQVDPSFGTLEDLKELVQKAHERGMKVVMDAVFNHTAREFFAFEDILEKGEKSKYLDWYFIEGFPLESGTGEIPNFKCFAYHGGMPKLNLRNPEVEKFITDVACYWIKECDIDGWRMDVGDEISHFFWKRFREVVKAVKKNMLIIGEIWHYAGDFLEGDEWDTVMNYPFYLNMIDLLAEEKINVSRFVQNLGYLKGRLNKKCYPLMWNLIDSHDTARF
;
A
#
# COMPACT_ATOMS: atom_id res chain seq x y z
N PRO A 1 4.25 2.39 -7.85
CA PRO A 1 4.03 3.77 -7.37
C PRO A 1 4.52 4.80 -8.39
N VAL A 2 3.93 6.01 -8.37
CA VAL A 2 4.29 7.12 -9.27
C VAL A 2 4.94 8.29 -8.53
N PHE A 3 5.01 8.24 -7.20
CA PHE A 3 5.56 9.30 -6.36
C PHE A 3 7.06 9.42 -6.52
N LYS A 4 7.58 10.62 -6.27
CA LYS A 4 9.01 10.88 -6.32
C LYS A 4 9.79 9.96 -5.38
N SER A 5 10.79 9.28 -5.94
CA SER A 5 11.67 8.35 -5.23
C SER A 5 13.03 8.26 -5.93
N ASN A 6 14.08 7.98 -5.17
CA ASN A 6 15.42 7.79 -5.73
C ASN A 6 15.69 6.34 -6.18
N SER A 7 14.90 5.37 -5.71
CA SER A 7 15.07 3.98 -6.11
C SER A 7 14.44 3.65 -7.47
N CYS A 8 14.82 2.53 -8.04
CA CYS A 8 14.20 2.03 -9.28
C CYS A 8 12.81 1.43 -9.03
N HIS A 9 12.55 0.87 -7.85
CA HIS A 9 11.26 0.25 -7.50
C HIS A 9 10.19 1.27 -7.06
N LYS A 10 10.57 2.46 -6.62
CA LYS A 10 9.67 3.57 -6.23
C LYS A 10 8.84 3.37 -4.96
N TYR A 11 9.10 2.31 -4.16
CA TYR A 11 8.40 2.06 -2.90
C TYR A 11 9.02 2.77 -1.69
N ASP A 12 10.00 3.63 -1.88
CA ASP A 12 10.60 4.53 -0.90
C ASP A 12 10.28 5.98 -1.27
N THR A 13 9.08 6.44 -0.90
CA THR A 13 8.57 7.74 -1.30
C THR A 13 9.29 8.90 -0.60
N ILE A 14 9.83 9.84 -1.40
CA ILE A 14 10.45 11.09 -0.93
C ILE A 14 9.45 12.23 -0.86
N ASP A 15 8.55 12.32 -1.85
CA ASP A 15 7.52 13.35 -1.90
C ASP A 15 6.23 12.77 -2.50
N TYR A 16 5.17 12.77 -1.70
CA TYR A 16 3.87 12.25 -2.08
C TYR A 16 3.09 13.18 -3.01
N TYR A 17 3.50 14.44 -3.16
CA TYR A 17 2.81 15.43 -4.00
C TYR A 17 3.46 15.63 -5.38
N GLN A 18 4.55 14.90 -5.64
CA GLN A 18 5.26 14.96 -6.92
C GLN A 18 5.18 13.63 -7.66
N VAL A 19 4.90 13.70 -8.96
CA VAL A 19 5.15 12.59 -9.88
C VAL A 19 6.66 12.46 -10.04
N ASP A 20 7.17 11.22 -9.99
CA ASP A 20 8.59 10.97 -10.21
C ASP A 20 8.99 11.39 -11.64
N PRO A 21 10.07 12.15 -11.83
CA PRO A 21 10.47 12.65 -13.15
C PRO A 21 10.71 11.55 -14.20
N SER A 22 10.98 10.31 -13.78
CA SER A 22 11.11 9.17 -14.70
C SER A 22 9.80 8.76 -15.37
N PHE A 23 8.66 9.19 -14.83
CA PHE A 23 7.32 8.94 -15.37
C PHE A 23 6.70 10.17 -16.05
N GLY A 24 7.35 11.34 -15.96
CA GLY A 24 6.85 12.58 -16.51
C GLY A 24 6.39 13.57 -15.45
N THR A 25 5.37 14.36 -15.80
CA THR A 25 4.83 15.45 -14.99
C THR A 25 3.44 15.11 -14.42
N LEU A 26 2.90 15.99 -13.58
CA LEU A 26 1.51 15.89 -13.13
C LEU A 26 0.52 15.96 -14.32
N GLU A 27 0.83 16.80 -15.31
CA GLU A 27 0.02 16.97 -16.52
C GLU A 27 0.02 15.68 -17.37
N ASP A 28 1.16 15.00 -17.48
CA ASP A 28 1.25 13.71 -18.18
C ASP A 28 0.38 12.64 -17.47
N LEU A 29 0.37 12.63 -16.14
CA LEU A 29 -0.49 11.71 -15.38
C LEU A 29 -1.98 12.06 -15.55
N LYS A 30 -2.35 13.34 -15.54
CA LYS A 30 -3.73 13.78 -15.81
C LYS A 30 -4.17 13.36 -17.21
N GLU A 31 -3.31 13.54 -18.21
CA GLU A 31 -3.58 13.12 -19.60
C GLU A 31 -3.75 11.60 -19.69
N LEU A 32 -2.89 10.83 -19.00
CA LEU A 32 -3.01 9.37 -18.94
C LEU A 32 -4.37 8.94 -18.39
N VAL A 33 -4.79 9.50 -17.25
CA VAL A 33 -6.07 9.18 -16.63
C VAL A 33 -7.23 9.56 -17.53
N GLN A 34 -7.20 10.76 -18.11
CA GLN A 34 -8.22 11.20 -19.07
C GLN A 34 -8.34 10.24 -20.26
N LYS A 35 -7.22 9.90 -20.89
CA LYS A 35 -7.21 8.97 -22.06
C LYS A 35 -7.66 7.56 -21.71
N ALA A 36 -7.40 7.12 -20.48
CA ALA A 36 -7.90 5.85 -19.96
C ALA A 36 -9.42 5.89 -19.83
N HIS A 37 -9.97 6.96 -19.26
CA HIS A 37 -11.42 7.16 -19.10
C HIS A 37 -12.14 7.23 -20.44
N GLU A 38 -11.58 7.92 -21.43
CA GLU A 38 -12.12 7.99 -22.80
C GLU A 38 -12.26 6.59 -23.46
N ARG A 39 -11.47 5.62 -22.98
CA ARG A 39 -11.50 4.22 -23.42
C ARG A 39 -12.28 3.29 -22.50
N GLY A 40 -12.97 3.85 -21.51
CA GLY A 40 -13.72 3.08 -20.50
C GLY A 40 -12.85 2.33 -19.50
N MET A 41 -11.55 2.66 -19.42
CA MET A 41 -10.62 2.08 -18.43
C MET A 41 -10.63 2.89 -17.13
N LYS A 42 -10.40 2.21 -16.01
CA LYS A 42 -10.24 2.81 -14.69
C LYS A 42 -8.78 2.83 -14.29
N VAL A 43 -8.38 3.86 -13.54
CA VAL A 43 -6.99 4.03 -13.08
C VAL A 43 -6.93 3.89 -11.57
N VAL A 44 -6.10 2.95 -11.13
CA VAL A 44 -5.80 2.69 -9.71
C VAL A 44 -4.34 3.07 -9.48
N MET A 45 -4.09 3.92 -8.49
CA MET A 45 -2.73 4.27 -8.08
C MET A 45 -2.27 3.41 -6.91
N ASP A 46 -0.96 3.23 -6.82
CA ASP A 46 -0.32 2.51 -5.72
C ASP A 46 -0.05 3.46 -4.54
N ALA A 47 -0.54 3.09 -3.36
CA ALA A 47 -0.51 3.87 -2.13
C ALA A 47 0.53 3.31 -1.17
N VAL A 48 1.75 3.82 -1.24
CA VAL A 48 2.85 3.46 -0.32
C VAL A 48 2.73 4.31 0.94
N PHE A 49 1.81 3.95 1.84
CA PHE A 49 1.48 4.73 3.04
C PHE A 49 2.00 4.13 4.35
N ASN A 50 2.58 2.93 4.30
CA ASN A 50 3.15 2.28 5.47
C ASN A 50 4.47 2.91 5.92
N HIS A 51 5.28 3.40 4.98
CA HIS A 51 6.64 3.89 5.21
C HIS A 51 7.01 4.97 4.19
N THR A 52 8.13 5.65 4.41
CA THR A 52 8.69 6.65 3.51
C THR A 52 10.14 6.31 3.17
N ALA A 53 10.76 7.07 2.25
CA ALA A 53 12.21 7.12 2.15
C ALA A 53 12.82 7.83 3.38
N ARG A 54 14.12 7.69 3.56
CA ARG A 54 14.88 8.48 4.57
C ARG A 54 14.97 9.96 4.19
N GLU A 55 14.92 10.25 2.90
CA GLU A 55 14.93 11.59 2.30
C GLU A 55 13.57 12.28 2.34
N PHE A 56 12.55 11.64 2.93
CA PHE A 56 11.29 12.31 3.20
C PHE A 56 11.48 13.39 4.27
N PHE A 57 10.95 14.58 4.04
CA PHE A 57 11.23 15.78 4.83
C PHE A 57 11.15 15.60 6.35
N ALA A 58 10.20 14.79 6.82
CA ALA A 58 10.02 14.58 8.25
C ALA A 58 11.10 13.67 8.85
N PHE A 59 11.59 12.68 8.09
CA PHE A 59 12.67 11.83 8.55
C PHE A 59 14.04 12.51 8.41
N GLU A 60 14.25 13.32 7.37
CA GLU A 60 15.44 14.19 7.26
C GLU A 60 15.56 15.13 8.45
N ASP A 61 14.47 15.76 8.89
CA ASP A 61 14.48 16.61 10.10
C ASP A 61 14.90 15.82 11.35
N ILE A 62 14.51 14.54 11.46
CA ILE A 62 14.96 13.67 12.56
C ILE A 62 16.45 13.35 12.44
N LEU A 63 16.95 13.09 11.23
CA LEU A 63 18.38 12.84 10.99
C LEU A 63 19.23 14.05 11.36
N GLU A 64 18.76 15.27 11.06
CA GLU A 64 19.47 16.51 11.35
C GLU A 64 19.41 16.91 12.83
N LYS A 65 18.25 16.81 13.47
CA LYS A 65 17.97 17.37 14.80
C LYS A 65 17.96 16.36 15.92
N GLY A 66 17.97 15.07 15.61
CA GLY A 66 17.89 14.00 16.59
C GLY A 66 16.64 14.14 17.46
N GLU A 67 16.83 14.00 18.77
CA GLU A 67 15.77 14.10 19.79
C GLU A 67 15.02 15.45 19.82
N LYS A 68 15.54 16.48 19.13
CA LYS A 68 14.89 17.80 19.03
C LYS A 68 13.96 17.95 17.85
N SER A 69 13.84 16.95 17.00
CA SER A 69 12.93 17.00 15.87
C SER A 69 11.47 17.02 16.33
N LYS A 70 10.67 17.86 15.70
CA LYS A 70 9.22 17.89 15.94
C LYS A 70 8.48 16.72 15.29
N TYR A 71 9.15 15.93 14.46
CA TYR A 71 8.59 14.80 13.75
C TYR A 71 8.89 13.44 14.37
N LEU A 72 9.45 13.40 15.59
CA LEU A 72 9.76 12.13 16.27
C LEU A 72 8.55 11.20 16.33
N ASP A 73 7.38 11.73 16.68
CA ASP A 73 6.15 10.96 16.82
C ASP A 73 5.51 10.57 15.47
N TRP A 74 6.07 11.05 14.33
CA TRP A 74 5.66 10.63 12.99
C TRP A 74 6.16 9.22 12.66
N TYR A 75 7.16 8.75 13.37
CA TYR A 75 7.77 7.43 13.22
C TYR A 75 7.81 6.70 14.55
N PHE A 76 8.20 5.44 14.53
CA PHE A 76 8.44 4.63 15.71
C PHE A 76 9.94 4.63 16.02
N ILE A 77 10.44 5.70 16.65
CA ILE A 77 11.85 5.81 17.07
C ILE A 77 12.01 5.07 18.39
N GLU A 78 12.96 4.15 18.46
CA GLU A 78 13.25 3.30 19.61
C GLU A 78 14.47 3.78 20.41
N GLY A 79 15.31 4.63 19.79
CA GLY A 79 16.49 5.20 20.44
C GLY A 79 17.43 5.94 19.50
N PHE A 80 18.45 6.55 20.09
CA PHE A 80 19.53 7.23 19.38
C PHE A 80 20.88 6.65 19.78
N PRO A 81 21.90 6.61 18.89
CA PRO A 81 21.79 7.00 17.48
C PRO A 81 20.77 6.13 16.72
N LEU A 82 20.19 6.66 15.65
CA LEU A 82 19.21 5.92 14.82
C LEU A 82 19.81 4.67 14.21
N GLU A 83 21.09 4.66 13.95
CA GLU A 83 21.83 3.52 13.42
C GLU A 83 22.73 2.91 14.49
N SER A 84 22.67 1.64 14.67
CA SER A 84 23.45 0.88 15.65
C SER A 84 24.86 0.51 15.17
N GLY A 85 25.35 1.13 14.09
CA GLY A 85 26.80 1.18 13.78
C GLY A 85 27.36 0.02 13.02
N THR A 86 26.88 -1.07 12.62
CA THR A 86 27.47 -2.10 11.73
C THR A 86 26.47 -3.15 11.25
N GLY A 87 25.57 -2.76 10.36
CA GLY A 87 24.67 -3.73 9.72
C GLY A 87 23.60 -4.35 10.64
N GLU A 88 23.43 -3.79 11.81
CA GLU A 88 22.39 -4.17 12.76
C GLU A 88 21.06 -3.48 12.45
N ILE A 89 19.98 -4.01 13.00
CA ILE A 89 18.64 -3.43 12.90
C ILE A 89 18.66 -1.99 13.42
N PRO A 90 18.14 -0.98 12.70
CA PRO A 90 18.14 0.40 13.14
C PRO A 90 17.29 0.59 14.40
N ASN A 91 17.57 1.65 15.17
CA ASN A 91 16.81 2.02 16.36
C ASN A 91 15.49 2.75 16.04
N PHE A 92 14.82 2.30 15.00
CA PHE A 92 13.47 2.71 14.61
C PHE A 92 12.78 1.58 13.81
N LYS A 93 11.46 1.55 13.83
CA LYS A 93 10.72 0.59 13.01
C LYS A 93 10.81 0.95 11.54
N CYS A 94 10.99 -0.06 10.70
CA CYS A 94 11.09 0.06 9.25
C CYS A 94 10.43 -1.14 8.56
N PHE A 95 10.08 -0.99 7.29
CA PHE A 95 9.55 -2.09 6.50
C PHE A 95 10.62 -3.17 6.29
N ALA A 96 10.25 -4.42 6.54
CA ALA A 96 11.09 -5.61 6.35
C ALA A 96 12.51 -5.49 6.95
N TYR A 97 12.65 -4.78 8.05
CA TYR A 97 13.94 -4.46 8.68
C TYR A 97 14.91 -3.66 7.80
N HIS A 98 14.41 -3.07 6.71
CA HIS A 98 15.20 -2.27 5.80
C HIS A 98 15.26 -0.80 6.25
N GLY A 99 16.39 -0.37 6.82
CA GLY A 99 16.57 0.96 7.38
C GLY A 99 16.38 2.14 6.40
N GLY A 100 16.31 1.87 5.10
CA GLY A 100 15.96 2.85 4.07
C GLY A 100 14.46 3.20 4.00
N MET A 101 13.59 2.41 4.66
CA MET A 101 12.14 2.56 4.60
C MET A 101 11.52 2.70 6.01
N PRO A 102 11.72 3.85 6.70
CA PRO A 102 11.20 4.09 8.05
C PRO A 102 9.67 4.07 8.07
N LYS A 103 9.11 3.36 9.05
CA LYS A 103 7.67 3.13 9.20
C LYS A 103 6.96 4.35 9.77
N LEU A 104 5.93 4.83 9.08
CA LEU A 104 5.07 5.91 9.55
C LEU A 104 4.18 5.48 10.72
N ASN A 105 4.05 6.35 11.70
CA ASN A 105 3.12 6.20 12.81
C ASN A 105 1.74 6.76 12.45
N LEU A 106 0.94 6.00 11.72
CA LEU A 106 -0.42 6.37 11.31
C LEU A 106 -1.43 6.44 12.49
N ARG A 107 -0.99 6.21 13.73
CA ARG A 107 -1.77 6.53 14.94
C ARG A 107 -1.61 7.99 15.36
N ASN A 108 -0.58 8.66 14.89
CA ASN A 108 -0.40 10.10 15.10
C ASN A 108 -1.41 10.85 14.21
N PRO A 109 -2.26 11.73 14.79
CA PRO A 109 -3.29 12.44 14.02
C PRO A 109 -2.74 13.35 12.91
N GLU A 110 -1.52 13.88 13.06
CA GLU A 110 -0.89 14.70 12.02
C GLU A 110 -0.47 13.83 10.83
N VAL A 111 0.06 12.63 11.09
CA VAL A 111 0.43 11.66 10.04
C VAL A 111 -0.81 11.12 9.34
N GLU A 112 -1.85 10.74 10.11
CA GLU A 112 -3.14 10.31 9.55
C GLU A 112 -3.69 11.38 8.61
N LYS A 113 -3.74 12.64 9.10
CA LYS A 113 -4.23 13.77 8.31
C LYS A 113 -3.38 13.99 7.07
N PHE A 114 -2.05 14.00 7.19
CA PHE A 114 -1.14 14.20 6.06
C PHE A 114 -1.38 13.14 4.98
N ILE A 115 -1.41 11.87 5.32
CA ILE A 115 -1.61 10.78 4.34
C ILE A 115 -3.01 10.80 3.72
N THR A 116 -4.05 11.11 4.51
CA THR A 116 -5.41 11.24 3.96
C THR A 116 -5.54 12.46 3.05
N ASP A 117 -4.88 13.58 3.35
CA ASP A 117 -4.80 14.75 2.47
C ASP A 117 -4.10 14.41 1.14
N VAL A 118 -2.99 13.67 1.18
CA VAL A 118 -2.30 13.15 -0.01
C VAL A 118 -3.27 12.32 -0.87
N ALA A 119 -3.97 11.38 -0.26
CA ALA A 119 -4.91 10.53 -0.98
C ALA A 119 -6.02 11.35 -1.65
N CYS A 120 -6.57 12.35 -0.94
CA CYS A 120 -7.60 13.24 -1.47
C CYS A 120 -7.06 14.18 -2.57
N TYR A 121 -5.81 14.60 -2.48
CA TYR A 121 -5.16 15.44 -3.50
C TYR A 121 -5.17 14.73 -4.85
N TRP A 122 -4.67 13.50 -4.92
CA TRP A 122 -4.60 12.75 -6.18
C TRP A 122 -5.96 12.40 -6.76
N ILE A 123 -6.96 12.16 -5.91
CA ILE A 123 -8.34 11.97 -6.37
C ILE A 123 -8.86 13.24 -7.06
N LYS A 124 -8.61 14.41 -6.48
CA LYS A 124 -9.10 15.70 -7.01
C LYS A 124 -8.32 16.16 -8.24
N GLU A 125 -6.99 16.00 -8.22
CA GLU A 125 -6.13 16.49 -9.29
C GLU A 125 -6.17 15.62 -10.54
N CYS A 126 -6.22 14.29 -10.37
CA CYS A 126 -6.10 13.35 -11.47
C CYS A 126 -7.37 12.55 -11.75
N ASP A 127 -8.42 12.68 -10.92
CA ASP A 127 -9.67 11.91 -11.04
C ASP A 127 -9.46 10.38 -11.03
N ILE A 128 -8.45 9.89 -10.32
CA ILE A 128 -8.19 8.45 -10.21
C ILE A 128 -9.40 7.70 -9.66
N ASP A 129 -9.50 6.39 -9.93
CA ASP A 129 -10.66 5.57 -9.60
C ASP A 129 -10.42 4.64 -8.41
N GLY A 130 -9.20 4.48 -7.97
CA GLY A 130 -8.87 3.60 -6.85
C GLY A 130 -7.46 3.78 -6.31
N TRP A 131 -7.26 3.18 -5.15
CA TRP A 131 -5.98 3.00 -4.48
C TRP A 131 -5.68 1.53 -4.23
N ARG A 132 -4.50 1.05 -4.61
CA ARG A 132 -3.93 -0.22 -4.15
C ARG A 132 -3.07 0.07 -2.93
N MET A 133 -3.40 -0.53 -1.80
CA MET A 133 -2.75 -0.29 -0.52
C MET A 133 -1.55 -1.22 -0.36
N ASP A 134 -0.35 -0.70 -0.61
CA ASP A 134 0.91 -1.38 -0.40
C ASP A 134 1.10 -1.75 1.06
N VAL A 135 1.49 -3.00 1.34
CA VAL A 135 1.70 -3.53 2.70
C VAL A 135 0.53 -3.22 3.63
N GLY A 136 -0.69 -3.41 3.14
CA GLY A 136 -1.90 -2.94 3.81
C GLY A 136 -2.14 -3.54 5.20
N ASP A 137 -1.71 -4.76 5.43
CA ASP A 137 -1.88 -5.50 6.69
C ASP A 137 -0.93 -5.04 7.82
N GLU A 138 0.11 -4.27 7.51
CA GLU A 138 0.95 -3.64 8.52
C GLU A 138 0.37 -2.33 9.10
N ILE A 139 -0.71 -1.82 8.51
CA ILE A 139 -1.40 -0.59 8.91
C ILE A 139 -2.66 -0.97 9.71
N SER A 140 -2.96 -0.18 10.73
CA SER A 140 -4.06 -0.49 11.65
C SER A 140 -5.44 -0.38 10.99
N HIS A 141 -6.38 -1.24 11.41
CA HIS A 141 -7.80 -1.19 11.04
C HIS A 141 -8.43 0.19 11.28
N PHE A 142 -8.04 0.86 12.38
CA PHE A 142 -8.53 2.22 12.69
C PHE A 142 -8.20 3.21 11.57
N PHE A 143 -6.97 3.19 11.07
CA PHE A 143 -6.56 4.05 9.96
C PHE A 143 -7.36 3.74 8.69
N TRP A 144 -7.55 2.46 8.35
CA TRP A 144 -8.27 2.07 7.14
C TRP A 144 -9.74 2.48 7.15
N LYS A 145 -10.42 2.40 8.29
CA LYS A 145 -11.78 2.90 8.47
C LYS A 145 -11.84 4.40 8.20
N ARG A 146 -10.93 5.15 8.81
CA ARG A 146 -10.85 6.59 8.61
C ARG A 146 -10.47 6.95 7.18
N PHE A 147 -9.50 6.27 6.59
CA PHE A 147 -9.10 6.44 5.20
C PHE A 147 -10.29 6.26 4.25
N ARG A 148 -11.05 5.16 4.42
CA ARG A 148 -12.25 4.90 3.64
C ARG A 148 -13.28 6.03 3.74
N GLU A 149 -13.58 6.48 4.94
CA GLU A 149 -14.51 7.59 5.15
C GLU A 149 -14.09 8.83 4.35
N VAL A 150 -12.83 9.21 4.48
CA VAL A 150 -12.29 10.43 3.86
C VAL A 150 -12.26 10.32 2.33
N VAL A 151 -11.72 9.26 1.75
CA VAL A 151 -11.62 9.15 0.29
C VAL A 151 -12.97 8.95 -0.39
N LYS A 152 -13.90 8.21 0.25
CA LYS A 152 -15.26 8.02 -0.28
C LYS A 152 -16.14 9.28 -0.13
N ALA A 153 -15.81 10.17 0.78
CA ALA A 153 -16.44 11.50 0.85
C ALA A 153 -16.03 12.38 -0.34
N VAL A 154 -14.82 12.23 -0.88
CA VAL A 154 -14.36 12.95 -2.08
C VAL A 154 -14.92 12.32 -3.35
N LYS A 155 -14.82 10.99 -3.51
CA LYS A 155 -15.29 10.24 -4.68
C LYS A 155 -15.98 8.94 -4.20
N LYS A 156 -17.30 8.92 -4.17
CA LYS A 156 -18.11 7.83 -3.60
C LYS A 156 -17.73 6.44 -4.12
N ASN A 157 -17.41 6.35 -5.41
CA ASN A 157 -17.10 5.08 -6.08
C ASN A 157 -15.58 4.76 -6.08
N MET A 158 -14.80 5.43 -5.24
CA MET A 158 -13.37 5.16 -5.08
C MET A 158 -13.16 3.71 -4.68
N LEU A 159 -12.35 2.95 -5.44
CA LEU A 159 -12.01 1.57 -5.12
C LEU A 159 -10.81 1.52 -4.16
N ILE A 160 -10.90 0.72 -3.12
CA ILE A 160 -9.84 0.49 -2.14
C ILE A 160 -9.45 -0.98 -2.18
N ILE A 161 -8.23 -1.28 -2.63
CA ILE A 161 -7.73 -2.63 -2.86
C ILE A 161 -6.57 -2.87 -1.90
N GLY A 162 -6.71 -3.80 -0.96
CA GLY A 162 -5.61 -4.15 -0.06
C GLY A 162 -4.61 -5.10 -0.71
N GLU A 163 -3.32 -4.84 -0.54
CA GLU A 163 -2.33 -5.89 -0.68
C GLU A 163 -2.16 -6.61 0.65
N ILE A 164 -2.40 -7.91 0.62
CA ILE A 164 -2.23 -8.81 1.76
C ILE A 164 -1.98 -10.22 1.23
N TRP A 165 -0.96 -10.91 1.79
CA TRP A 165 -0.53 -12.21 1.27
C TRP A 165 -1.21 -13.39 1.93
N HIS A 166 -2.03 -13.13 2.94
CA HIS A 166 -2.75 -14.16 3.70
C HIS A 166 -4.26 -13.89 3.73
N TYR A 167 -4.98 -14.46 4.68
CA TYR A 167 -6.43 -14.28 4.84
C TYR A 167 -6.77 -12.82 5.20
N ALA A 168 -7.63 -12.21 4.39
CA ALA A 168 -7.98 -10.78 4.47
C ALA A 168 -9.37 -10.51 5.05
N GLY A 169 -10.05 -11.51 5.62
CA GLY A 169 -11.46 -11.39 6.01
C GLY A 169 -11.74 -10.21 6.92
N ASP A 170 -10.86 -9.95 7.87
CA ASP A 170 -11.03 -8.89 8.87
C ASP A 170 -11.01 -7.47 8.26
N PHE A 171 -10.39 -7.30 7.09
CA PHE A 171 -10.36 -6.04 6.34
C PHE A 171 -11.52 -5.88 5.35
N LEU A 172 -12.33 -6.92 5.15
CA LEU A 172 -13.39 -7.00 4.14
C LEU A 172 -14.80 -7.00 4.75
N GLU A 173 -14.96 -6.47 5.96
CA GLU A 173 -16.27 -6.36 6.63
C GLU A 173 -17.14 -5.21 6.08
N GLY A 174 -16.59 -4.38 5.17
CA GLY A 174 -17.32 -3.34 4.44
C GLY A 174 -17.04 -1.91 4.91
N ASP A 175 -16.23 -1.74 5.93
CA ASP A 175 -15.85 -0.45 6.52
C ASP A 175 -14.36 -0.08 6.29
N GLU A 176 -13.59 -0.94 5.63
CA GLU A 176 -12.18 -0.71 5.30
C GLU A 176 -11.95 -0.86 3.78
N TRP A 177 -11.49 -2.01 3.32
CA TRP A 177 -11.23 -2.25 1.90
C TRP A 177 -12.46 -2.76 1.15
N ASP A 178 -12.52 -2.49 -0.16
CA ASP A 178 -13.56 -3.05 -1.03
C ASP A 178 -13.20 -4.43 -1.52
N THR A 179 -11.90 -4.68 -1.72
CA THR A 179 -11.34 -5.93 -2.22
C THR A 179 -9.85 -6.03 -1.91
N VAL A 180 -9.24 -7.15 -2.28
CA VAL A 180 -7.81 -7.43 -2.11
C VAL A 180 -7.20 -8.10 -3.32
N MET A 181 -5.87 -8.00 -3.45
CA MET A 181 -5.07 -8.89 -4.28
C MET A 181 -5.11 -10.29 -3.66
N ASN A 182 -5.66 -11.27 -4.39
CA ASN A 182 -5.96 -12.59 -3.85
C ASN A 182 -4.73 -13.52 -3.90
N TYR A 183 -3.73 -13.24 -3.07
CA TYR A 183 -2.55 -14.09 -2.94
C TYR A 183 -2.86 -15.54 -2.47
N PRO A 184 -3.85 -15.81 -1.60
CA PRO A 184 -4.27 -17.19 -1.32
C PRO A 184 -4.70 -17.97 -2.57
N PHE A 185 -5.33 -17.30 -3.56
CA PHE A 185 -5.62 -17.95 -4.85
C PHE A 185 -4.33 -18.22 -5.63
N TYR A 186 -3.44 -17.22 -5.74
CA TYR A 186 -2.12 -17.36 -6.36
C TYR A 186 -1.35 -18.57 -5.81
N LEU A 187 -1.18 -18.65 -4.50
CA LEU A 187 -0.44 -19.74 -3.87
C LEU A 187 -1.05 -21.13 -4.20
N ASN A 188 -2.38 -21.23 -4.20
CA ASN A 188 -3.03 -22.48 -4.59
C ASN A 188 -2.86 -22.83 -6.08
N MET A 189 -2.79 -21.81 -6.96
CA MET A 189 -2.51 -22.01 -8.39
C MET A 189 -1.09 -22.49 -8.61
N ILE A 190 -0.10 -21.89 -7.94
CA ILE A 190 1.31 -22.33 -8.00
C ILE A 190 1.45 -23.76 -7.47
N ASP A 191 0.88 -24.07 -6.31
CA ASP A 191 0.92 -25.41 -5.73
C ASP A 191 0.27 -26.47 -6.63
N LEU A 192 -0.76 -26.12 -7.41
CA LEU A 192 -1.43 -27.05 -8.32
C LEU A 192 -0.68 -27.23 -9.63
N LEU A 193 -0.26 -26.12 -10.29
CA LEU A 193 0.13 -26.15 -11.70
C LEU A 193 1.65 -26.08 -11.91
N ALA A 194 2.38 -25.43 -11.04
CA ALA A 194 3.82 -25.25 -11.17
C ALA A 194 4.63 -26.21 -10.29
N GLU A 195 4.23 -26.37 -9.05
CA GLU A 195 4.96 -27.18 -8.06
C GLU A 195 4.36 -28.57 -7.86
N GLU A 196 3.17 -28.84 -8.40
CA GLU A 196 2.45 -30.13 -8.31
C GLU A 196 2.31 -30.67 -6.86
N LYS A 197 2.29 -29.74 -5.87
CA LYS A 197 2.19 -30.09 -4.44
C LYS A 197 0.80 -30.54 -4.04
N ILE A 198 -0.25 -30.11 -4.76
CA ILE A 198 -1.64 -30.44 -4.49
C ILE A 198 -2.33 -30.96 -5.75
N ASN A 199 -3.37 -31.74 -5.57
CA ASN A 199 -4.24 -32.18 -6.67
C ASN A 199 -5.47 -31.27 -6.82
N VAL A 200 -6.24 -31.46 -7.90
CA VAL A 200 -7.44 -30.66 -8.20
C VAL A 200 -8.46 -30.70 -7.06
N SER A 201 -8.66 -31.86 -6.42
CA SER A 201 -9.60 -32.00 -5.31
C SER A 201 -9.20 -31.13 -4.12
N ARG A 202 -7.91 -31.10 -3.79
CA ARG A 202 -7.38 -30.25 -2.73
C ARG A 202 -7.47 -28.77 -3.09
N PHE A 203 -7.18 -28.40 -4.33
CA PHE A 203 -7.35 -27.05 -4.83
C PHE A 203 -8.80 -26.55 -4.66
N VAL A 204 -9.78 -27.32 -5.12
CA VAL A 204 -11.21 -26.97 -4.97
C VAL A 204 -11.61 -26.86 -3.50
N GLN A 205 -11.10 -27.74 -2.63
CA GLN A 205 -11.34 -27.67 -1.19
C GLN A 205 -10.79 -26.38 -0.57
N ASN A 206 -9.55 -26.00 -0.92
CA ASN A 206 -8.91 -24.78 -0.43
C ASN A 206 -9.68 -23.52 -0.86
N LEU A 207 -10.11 -23.45 -2.13
CA LEU A 207 -10.93 -22.34 -2.61
C LEU A 207 -12.32 -22.32 -1.94
N GLY A 208 -12.92 -23.48 -1.72
CA GLY A 208 -14.18 -23.59 -0.99
C GLY A 208 -14.06 -23.09 0.45
N TYR A 209 -12.97 -23.41 1.12
CA TYR A 209 -12.65 -22.92 2.47
C TYR A 209 -12.48 -21.39 2.48
N LEU A 210 -11.69 -20.84 1.55
CA LEU A 210 -11.51 -19.40 1.42
C LEU A 210 -12.86 -18.69 1.20
N LYS A 211 -13.65 -19.18 0.24
CA LYS A 211 -14.98 -18.65 -0.07
C LYS A 211 -15.93 -18.70 1.14
N GLY A 212 -15.88 -19.78 1.91
CA GLY A 212 -16.77 -19.97 3.07
C GLY A 212 -16.48 -19.04 4.24
N ARG A 213 -15.27 -18.46 4.31
CA ARG A 213 -14.83 -17.56 5.38
C ARG A 213 -14.95 -16.09 5.02
N LEU A 214 -15.05 -15.76 3.75
CA LEU A 214 -15.12 -14.36 3.29
C LEU A 214 -16.56 -13.88 3.17
N ASN A 215 -16.75 -12.59 3.32
CA ASN A 215 -18.03 -11.95 3.06
C ASN A 215 -18.47 -12.26 1.60
N LYS A 216 -19.70 -12.73 1.45
CA LYS A 216 -20.27 -13.14 0.15
C LYS A 216 -20.26 -12.02 -0.90
N LYS A 217 -20.29 -10.75 -0.47
CA LYS A 217 -20.23 -9.59 -1.37
C LYS A 217 -18.82 -9.30 -1.85
N CYS A 218 -17.81 -9.59 -1.06
CA CYS A 218 -16.41 -9.30 -1.38
C CYS A 218 -15.74 -10.41 -2.21
N TYR A 219 -16.09 -11.67 -1.97
CA TYR A 219 -15.46 -12.80 -2.66
C TYR A 219 -15.46 -12.68 -4.20
N PRO A 220 -16.56 -12.29 -4.86
CA PRO A 220 -16.58 -12.11 -6.32
C PRO A 220 -15.74 -10.92 -6.83
N LEU A 221 -15.36 -10.01 -5.94
CA LEU A 221 -14.60 -8.80 -6.28
C LEU A 221 -13.10 -8.98 -6.10
N MET A 222 -12.65 -10.11 -5.55
CA MET A 222 -11.23 -10.35 -5.29
C MET A 222 -10.43 -10.38 -6.59
N TRP A 223 -9.28 -9.73 -6.58
CA TRP A 223 -8.37 -9.70 -7.73
C TRP A 223 -7.50 -10.95 -7.74
N ASN A 224 -7.94 -11.96 -8.47
CA ASN A 224 -7.18 -13.19 -8.65
C ASN A 224 -5.96 -12.90 -9.52
N LEU A 225 -4.78 -13.26 -9.03
CA LEU A 225 -3.52 -13.11 -9.74
C LEU A 225 -2.85 -14.49 -9.88
N ILE A 226 -2.00 -14.63 -10.88
CA ILE A 226 -1.15 -15.82 -11.10
C ILE A 226 0.33 -15.47 -10.95
N ASP A 227 0.67 -14.18 -10.99
CA ASP A 227 1.96 -13.62 -10.60
C ASP A 227 1.81 -12.13 -10.24
N SER A 228 2.89 -11.52 -9.76
CA SER A 228 3.05 -10.09 -9.55
C SER A 228 4.51 -9.69 -9.71
N HIS A 229 4.82 -8.39 -9.57
CA HIS A 229 6.22 -7.92 -9.56
C HIS A 229 7.02 -8.42 -8.33
N ASP A 230 6.35 -8.91 -7.27
CA ASP A 230 6.97 -9.46 -6.05
C ASP A 230 7.13 -10.97 -6.07
N THR A 231 6.66 -11.63 -7.12
CA THR A 231 6.69 -13.09 -7.21
C THR A 231 7.46 -13.56 -8.44
N ALA A 232 7.89 -14.81 -8.43
CA ALA A 232 8.38 -15.44 -9.64
C ALA A 232 7.27 -15.45 -10.71
N ARG A 233 7.63 -15.31 -11.96
CA ARG A 233 6.68 -15.46 -13.07
C ARG A 233 6.16 -16.88 -13.14
N PHE A 234 4.88 -16.97 -13.44
CA PHE A 234 4.19 -18.25 -13.66
C PHE A 234 4.65 -18.93 -14.95
#